data_dafca0e2e42aacf5f03405e34567c39b
#
_entry.id   dafca0e2e42aacf5f03405e34567c39b
#
_cell.length_a   1.000
_cell.length_b   1.000
_cell.length_c   1.000
_cell.angle_alpha   90.00
_cell.angle_beta   90.00
_cell.angle_gamma   90.00
#
_symmetry.space_group_name_H-M   'P 1'
#
loop_
_entity.id
_entity.type
_entity.pdbx_description
1 polymer ?
#
loop_
_entity_poly.entity_id
_entity_poly.type
_entity_poly.pdbx_seq_one_letter_code
_entity_poly.pdbx_strand_id
1 'polypeptide(L)'
;MKRSNGRSCSGDMPSGRFVANVIGEMHGDVMAAFLKQPQGVERFTVGRWREGHASLPVLADALASMECDILFTQSIGTHRMIVGKIRRTTCSDSSPMVHFNALTHRLVPGAL
;
A
#
# COMPACT_ATOMS: atom_id res chain seq x y z
N MET A 1 7.71 -0.15 -12.27
CA MET A 1 7.04 0.18 -11.95
C MET A 1 6.67 0.50 -11.85
N LYS A 2 6.85 0.27 -12.00
CA LYS A 2 6.30 0.67 -11.94
C LYS A 2 5.83 0.88 -11.37
N ARG A 3 5.88 0.68 -11.29
CA ARG A 3 5.26 1.00 -10.97
C ARG A 3 4.78 0.90 -10.32
N SER A 4 4.61 0.75 -10.21
CA SER A 4 3.81 0.77 -9.72
C SER A 4 3.32 0.96 -9.54
N ASN A 5 3.26 0.87 -9.49
CA ASN A 5 2.59 1.07 -9.40
C ASN A 5 1.98 1.11 -9.33
N GLY A 6 1.99 1.07 -9.22
CA GLY A 6 1.37 1.19 -9.31
C GLY A 6 0.85 0.90 -9.89
N ARG A 7 0.95 1.09 -10.07
CA ARG A 7 0.20 0.74 -10.66
C ARG A 7 -0.16 -0.27 -10.26
N SER A 8 -0.58 -0.25 -9.64
CA SER A 8 -0.71 -1.14 -9.31
C SER A 8 -0.55 -2.06 -9.88
N CYS A 9 -0.68 -2.15 -10.05
CA CYS A 9 -0.32 -3.19 -10.54
C CYS A 9 -0.50 -3.31 -11.80
N SER A 10 -0.24 -2.81 -12.44
CA SER A 10 -0.43 -3.00 -13.62
C SER A 10 -0.02 -4.16 -14.06
N GLY A 11 -0.53 -4.60 -14.75
CA GLY A 11 -0.41 -5.68 -15.30
C GLY A 11 0.76 -6.39 -15.26
N ASP A 12 1.67 -5.79 -15.28
CA ASP A 12 2.84 -6.44 -15.21
C ASP A 12 3.50 -5.90 -14.09
N MET A 13 4.23 -6.43 -13.48
CA MET A 13 5.08 -6.02 -12.43
C MET A 13 6.45 -6.44 -12.82
N PRO A 14 7.02 -5.73 -13.79
CA PRO A 14 8.25 -6.21 -14.40
C PRO A 14 9.37 -6.38 -13.41
N SER A 15 9.32 -5.65 -12.29
CA SER A 15 10.34 -5.85 -11.27
C SER A 15 10.14 -7.14 -10.50
N GLY A 16 8.94 -7.70 -10.52
CA GLY A 16 8.63 -8.85 -9.71
C GLY A 16 8.57 -8.56 -8.22
N ARG A 17 8.39 -7.31 -7.86
CA ARG A 17 8.35 -6.88 -6.46
C ARG A 17 7.26 -5.85 -6.23
N PHE A 18 6.78 -5.79 -5.00
CA PHE A 18 5.85 -4.76 -4.62
C PHE A 18 5.97 -4.50 -3.12
N VAL A 19 5.41 -3.37 -2.70
CA VAL A 19 5.33 -3.02 -1.28
C VAL A 19 3.86 -2.84 -0.94
N ALA A 20 3.42 -3.49 0.12
CA ALA A 20 2.09 -3.28 0.66
C ALA A 20 2.24 -2.39 1.89
N ASN A 21 1.69 -1.19 1.82
CA ASN A 21 1.70 -0.26 2.93
C ASN A 21 0.31 -0.22 3.55
N VAL A 22 0.20 -0.62 4.81
CA VAL A 22 -1.06 -0.57 5.52
C VAL A 22 -1.11 0.78 6.24
N ILE A 23 -2.08 1.60 5.88
CA ILE A 23 -2.13 2.97 6.37
C ILE A 23 -2.85 3.04 7.71
N GLY A 24 -2.43 4.02 8.51
CA GLY A 24 -3.02 4.27 9.81
C GLY A 24 -4.06 5.37 9.75
N GLU A 25 -4.75 5.59 10.88
CA GLU A 25 -5.83 6.56 10.93
C GLU A 25 -5.36 7.98 10.62
N MET A 26 -4.09 8.25 10.77
CA MET A 26 -3.53 9.57 10.49
C MET A 26 -3.21 9.80 9.02
N HIS A 27 -3.43 8.83 8.17
CA HIS A 27 -3.03 8.91 6.76
C HIS A 27 -4.19 9.25 5.83
N GLY A 28 -5.18 10.00 6.32
CA GLY A 28 -6.29 10.42 5.45
C GLY A 28 -5.82 11.22 4.24
N ASP A 29 -4.78 12.03 4.42
CA ASP A 29 -4.21 12.81 3.32
C ASP A 29 -3.54 11.92 2.28
N VAL A 30 -2.85 10.88 2.73
CA VAL A 30 -2.21 9.93 1.80
C VAL A 30 -3.28 9.18 1.02
N MET A 31 -4.33 8.72 1.69
CA MET A 31 -5.42 8.04 1.02
C MET A 31 -6.09 8.94 -0.01
N ALA A 32 -6.32 10.20 0.36
CA ALA A 32 -6.93 11.15 -0.56
C ALA A 32 -6.05 11.39 -1.77
N ALA A 33 -4.73 11.48 -1.57
CA ALA A 33 -3.82 11.68 -2.68
C ALA A 33 -3.86 10.51 -3.68
N PHE A 34 -3.94 9.28 -3.17
CA PHE A 34 -3.99 8.11 -4.05
C PHE A 34 -5.34 7.98 -4.75
N LEU A 35 -6.42 8.38 -4.11
CA LEU A 35 -7.73 8.36 -4.74
C LEU A 35 -7.85 9.43 -5.82
N LYS A 36 -7.23 10.58 -5.59
CA LYS A 36 -7.28 11.69 -6.54
C LYS A 36 -6.32 11.48 -7.69
N GLN A 37 -5.15 10.90 -7.43
CA GLN A 37 -4.10 10.68 -8.40
C GLN A 37 -3.73 9.20 -8.40
N PRO A 38 -4.54 8.34 -9.03
CA PRO A 38 -4.31 6.90 -8.93
C PRO A 38 -3.02 6.45 -9.60
N GLN A 39 -2.42 7.29 -10.42
CA GLN A 39 -1.16 6.97 -11.08
C GLN A 39 -0.27 8.19 -11.06
N GLY A 40 1.02 7.96 -11.20
CA GLY A 40 1.97 9.03 -11.29
C GLY A 40 2.70 9.29 -9.99
N VAL A 41 3.77 10.04 -10.09
CA VAL A 41 4.63 10.29 -8.93
C VAL A 41 4.05 11.34 -8.00
N GLU A 42 3.08 12.12 -8.44
CA GLU A 42 2.51 13.19 -7.63
C GLU A 42 1.85 12.65 -6.37
N ARG A 43 1.36 11.43 -6.41
CA ARG A 43 0.72 10.85 -5.22
C ARG A 43 1.71 10.61 -4.09
N PHE A 44 3.02 10.60 -4.39
CA PHE A 44 4.04 10.40 -3.38
C PHE A 44 4.58 11.71 -2.82
N THR A 45 3.98 12.85 -3.18
CA THR A 45 4.35 14.12 -2.58
C THR A 45 3.66 14.36 -1.26
N VAL A 46 2.65 13.53 -0.92
CA VAL A 46 1.93 13.62 0.33
C VAL A 46 2.31 12.42 1.17
N GLY A 47 2.72 12.68 2.41
CA GLY A 47 3.13 11.62 3.32
C GLY A 47 4.63 11.53 3.45
N ARG A 48 5.07 10.63 4.31
CA ARG A 48 6.49 10.46 4.61
C ARG A 48 6.99 9.19 3.92
N TRP A 49 7.45 9.35 2.70
CA TRP A 49 7.89 8.22 1.89
C TRP A 49 9.40 8.07 1.96
N ARG A 50 9.86 6.85 1.94
CA ARG A 50 11.28 6.53 1.80
C ARG A 50 11.44 5.47 0.72
N GLU A 51 12.68 5.34 0.25
CA GLU A 51 12.99 4.33 -0.73
C GLU A 51 13.33 3.04 0.00
N GLY A 52 12.61 1.98 -0.31
CA GLY A 52 12.87 0.68 0.26
C GLY A 52 13.80 -0.13 -0.62
N HIS A 53 13.83 -1.43 -0.37
CA HIS A 53 14.59 -2.35 -1.19
C HIS A 53 14.10 -2.29 -2.62
N ALA A 54 15.00 -2.35 -3.58
CA ALA A 54 14.67 -2.26 -5.01
C ALA A 54 14.05 -0.92 -5.39
N SER A 55 14.30 0.13 -4.62
CA SER A 55 13.86 1.49 -4.90
C SER A 55 12.34 1.65 -4.94
N LEU A 56 11.61 0.76 -4.30
CA LEU A 56 10.16 0.89 -4.22
C LEU A 56 9.77 1.80 -3.06
N PRO A 57 8.70 2.59 -3.22
CA PRO A 57 8.32 3.53 -2.17
C PRO A 57 7.71 2.81 -0.96
N VAL A 58 8.17 3.22 0.22
CA VAL A 58 7.68 2.71 1.49
C VAL A 58 7.20 3.90 2.30
N LEU A 59 5.98 3.82 2.82
CA LEU A 59 5.45 4.85 3.68
C LEU A 59 6.09 4.69 5.05
N ALA A 60 6.92 5.67 5.42
CA ALA A 60 7.82 5.52 6.57
C ALA A 60 7.08 5.32 7.89
N ASP A 61 5.90 5.94 8.03
CA ASP A 61 5.12 5.84 9.25
C ASP A 61 3.85 5.01 9.06
N ALA A 62 3.85 4.09 8.11
CA ALA A 62 2.71 3.21 7.91
C ALA A 62 2.49 2.33 9.15
N LEU A 63 1.26 1.89 9.33
CA LEU A 63 0.97 0.91 10.37
C LEU A 63 1.83 -0.33 10.18
N ALA A 64 1.92 -0.78 8.95
CA ALA A 64 2.80 -1.87 8.57
C ALA A 64 3.20 -1.70 7.12
N SER A 65 4.42 -2.08 6.79
CA SER A 65 4.88 -2.11 5.40
C SER A 65 5.52 -3.46 5.16
N MET A 66 5.14 -4.09 4.07
CA MET A 66 5.64 -5.40 3.69
C MET A 66 6.26 -5.29 2.31
N GLU A 67 7.56 -5.53 2.22
CA GLU A 67 8.28 -5.55 0.96
C GLU A 67 8.32 -6.99 0.47
N CYS A 68 7.76 -7.23 -0.71
CA CYS A 68 7.48 -8.58 -1.16
C CYS A 68 8.09 -8.87 -2.53
N ASP A 69 8.51 -10.12 -2.73
CA ASP A 69 8.79 -10.65 -4.06
C ASP A 69 7.55 -11.36 -4.57
N ILE A 70 7.23 -11.18 -5.83
CA ILE A 70 6.06 -11.82 -6.43
C ILE A 70 6.42 -13.27 -6.75
N LEU A 71 5.64 -14.20 -6.22
CA LEU A 71 5.78 -15.61 -6.53
C LEU A 71 5.01 -16.00 -7.77
N PHE A 72 3.76 -15.54 -7.86
CA PHE A 72 2.96 -15.75 -9.07
C PHE A 72 1.76 -14.83 -9.02
N THR A 73 1.10 -14.70 -10.17
CA THR A 73 -0.14 -13.94 -10.30
C THR A 73 -1.16 -14.79 -11.03
N GLN A 74 -2.43 -14.49 -10.81
CA GLN A 74 -3.51 -15.18 -11.47
C GLN A 74 -4.63 -14.19 -11.74
N SER A 75 -5.15 -14.20 -12.95
CA SER A 75 -6.30 -13.35 -13.30
C SER A 75 -7.58 -14.06 -12.91
N ILE A 76 -8.46 -13.34 -12.23
CA ILE A 76 -9.74 -13.87 -11.80
C ILE A 76 -10.77 -12.81 -12.15
N GLY A 77 -11.54 -13.03 -13.21
CA GLY A 77 -12.50 -12.02 -13.68
C GLY A 77 -11.80 -10.73 -14.02
N THR A 78 -12.23 -9.65 -13.40
CA THR A 78 -11.63 -8.33 -13.61
C THR A 78 -10.50 -8.03 -12.64
N HIS A 79 -10.14 -8.99 -11.81
CA HIS A 79 -9.10 -8.81 -10.79
C HIS A 79 -7.90 -9.67 -11.10
N ARG A 80 -6.77 -9.25 -10.55
CA ARG A 80 -5.55 -10.04 -10.59
C ARG A 80 -5.14 -10.36 -9.16
N MET A 81 -5.01 -11.64 -8.87
CA MET A 81 -4.52 -12.07 -7.57
C MET A 81 -3.01 -12.14 -7.64
N ILE A 82 -2.35 -11.53 -6.67
CA ILE A 82 -0.89 -11.53 -6.61
C ILE A 82 -0.49 -12.20 -5.31
N VAL A 83 0.38 -13.20 -5.42
CA VAL A 83 0.92 -13.88 -4.25
C VAL A 83 2.37 -13.49 -4.12
N GLY A 84 2.72 -12.93 -2.99
CA GLY A 84 4.06 -12.44 -2.74
C GLY A 84 4.66 -13.06 -1.50
N LYS A 85 5.98 -13.21 -1.53
CA LYS A 85 6.74 -13.63 -0.37
C LYS A 85 7.27 -12.40 0.34
N ILE A 86 6.97 -12.26 1.62
CA ILE A 86 7.41 -11.13 2.40
C ILE A 86 8.88 -11.27 2.66
N ARG A 87 9.65 -10.23 2.29
CA ARG A 87 11.09 -10.20 2.51
C ARG A 87 11.44 -9.30 3.69
N ARG A 88 10.66 -8.25 3.92
CA ARG A 88 10.93 -7.31 5.00
C ARG A 88 9.61 -6.73 5.48
N THR A 89 9.47 -6.61 6.78
CA THR A 89 8.28 -6.01 7.39
C THR A 89 8.72 -4.96 8.39
N THR A 90 8.05 -3.81 8.37
CA THR A 90 8.21 -2.80 9.40
C THR A 90 6.83 -2.43 9.92
N CYS A 91 6.75 -2.07 11.18
CA CYS A 91 5.49 -1.74 11.83
C CYS A 91 5.63 -0.49 12.68
N SER A 92 4.51 0.15 12.96
CA SER A 92 4.47 1.26 13.90
C SER A 92 3.33 1.03 14.88
N ASP A 93 3.24 1.90 15.87
CA ASP A 93 2.19 1.80 16.89
C ASP A 93 0.93 2.57 16.53
N SER A 94 0.74 2.90 15.26
CA SER A 94 -0.46 3.62 14.84
C SER A 94 -1.68 2.74 14.93
N SER A 95 -2.85 3.38 15.01
CA SER A 95 -4.12 2.66 14.88
C SER A 95 -4.47 2.53 13.41
N PRO A 96 -5.11 1.45 13.01
CA PRO A 96 -5.44 1.24 11.61
C PRO A 96 -6.54 2.20 11.14
N MET A 97 -6.51 2.51 9.85
CA MET A 97 -7.60 3.22 9.20
C MET A 97 -8.63 2.21 8.73
N VAL A 98 -9.88 2.48 9.00
CA VAL A 98 -10.99 1.65 8.51
C VAL A 98 -11.81 2.48 7.55
N HIS A 99 -11.98 1.98 6.33
CA HIS A 99 -12.81 2.63 5.33
C HIS A 99 -14.04 1.75 5.12
N PHE A 100 -15.19 2.28 5.52
CA PHE A 100 -16.42 1.54 5.46
C PHE A 100 -17.55 2.47 5.07
N ASN A 101 -18.34 2.05 4.11
CA ASN A 101 -19.51 2.80 3.68
C ASN A 101 -19.12 4.22 3.20
N ALA A 102 -18.04 4.28 2.43
CA ALA A 102 -17.48 5.49 1.82
C ALA A 102 -16.98 6.53 2.84
N LEU A 103 -16.79 6.13 4.07
CA LEU A 103 -16.28 7.01 5.12
C LEU A 103 -15.11 6.33 5.81
N THR A 104 -14.21 7.14 6.37
CA THR A 104 -13.15 6.62 7.21
C THR A 104 -13.62 6.62 8.66
N HIS A 105 -13.24 5.59 9.37
CA HIS A 105 -13.64 5.38 10.75
C HIS A 105 -12.43 5.10 11.61
N ARG A 106 -12.55 5.38 12.90
CA ARG A 106 -11.56 5.00 13.88
C ARG A 106 -12.02 3.75 14.58
N LEU A 107 -11.08 2.90 14.91
CA LEU A 107 -11.40 1.74 15.73
C LEU A 107 -11.44 2.15 17.19
N VAL A 108 -12.44 1.64 17.89
CA VAL A 108 -12.58 1.84 19.31
C VAL A 108 -12.55 0.45 19.93
N PRO A 109 -11.75 0.23 21.00
CA PRO A 109 -11.71 -1.08 21.62
C PRO A 109 -13.11 -1.51 22.05
N GLY A 110 -13.47 -2.72 21.67
CA GLY A 110 -14.76 -3.27 22.08
C GLY A 110 -14.67 -3.81 23.48
N ALA A 111 -15.83 -3.82 24.14
CA ALA A 111 -15.95 -4.49 25.43
C ALA A 111 -16.33 -5.92 25.19
N LEU A 112 -15.64 -6.83 25.84
CA LEU A 112 -15.94 -8.25 25.73
C LEU A 112 -16.66 -8.74 26.97
#